data_08e5fc64c316e5a374150d0319087af2
#
_entry.id   08e5fc64c316e5a374150d0319087af2
#
_cell.length_a   1.000
_cell.length_b   1.000
_cell.length_c   1.000
_cell.angle_alpha   90.00
_cell.angle_beta   90.00
_cell.angle_gamma   90.00
#
_symmetry.space_group_name_H-M   'P 1'
#
loop_
_entity.id
_entity.type
_entity.pdbx_description
1 polymer ?
#
loop_
_entity_poly.entity_id
_entity_poly.type
_entity_poly.pdbx_seq_one_letter_code
_entity_poly.pdbx_strand_id
1 'polypeptide(L)'
;MVDSHDAETYSAKDSRLIWIDCEMTGLDIFGGDELVEVSVVPTDFDLNVLDEGVDYVIKPSEKAVNHMNDFVRQMHTRSGLINEWENGLSLAEAEQKVTEYVLRFTPEGVRPLLAGNTIGSDKKFLDHYMPNLMSHLHYRSVDVSTFKELARRWYPAVYENRPPKNGGHRALADIIESLDELRYYRK
;
A
#
# COMPACT_ATOMS: atom_id res chain seq x y z
N MET A 1 -16.67 -25.78 9.69
CA MET A 1 -15.77 -25.68 10.84
C MET A 1 -15.15 -24.30 10.75
N VAL A 2 -15.56 -23.36 11.61
CA VAL A 2 -14.95 -22.02 11.69
C VAL A 2 -13.67 -22.23 12.46
N ASP A 3 -12.54 -21.89 11.85
CA ASP A 3 -11.21 -22.09 12.40
C ASP A 3 -11.08 -21.30 13.71
N SER A 4 -10.83 -22.00 14.81
CA SER A 4 -10.69 -21.43 16.15
C SER A 4 -9.47 -20.50 16.30
N HIS A 5 -8.69 -20.30 15.25
CA HIS A 5 -7.54 -19.39 15.21
C HIS A 5 -7.93 -17.92 15.05
N ASP A 6 -9.15 -17.63 14.58
CA ASP A 6 -9.59 -16.24 14.35
C ASP A 6 -9.98 -15.47 15.63
N ALA A 7 -10.22 -16.14 16.73
CA ALA A 7 -10.76 -15.49 17.94
C ALA A 7 -9.69 -14.87 18.87
N GLU A 8 -8.44 -15.33 18.81
CA GLU A 8 -7.38 -14.87 19.73
C GLU A 8 -6.57 -13.65 19.22
N THR A 9 -6.68 -13.31 17.95
CA THR A 9 -5.83 -12.28 17.31
C THR A 9 -6.45 -10.88 17.25
N TYR A 10 -7.66 -10.68 17.74
CA TYR A 10 -8.34 -9.38 17.72
C TYR A 10 -8.39 -8.69 19.09
N SER A 11 -7.25 -8.53 19.77
CA SER A 11 -7.15 -7.48 20.78
C SER A 11 -7.10 -6.13 20.05
N ALA A 12 -8.15 -5.33 20.17
CA ALA A 12 -8.24 -4.03 19.51
C ALA A 12 -7.08 -3.08 19.87
N LYS A 13 -6.41 -3.32 21.01
CA LYS A 13 -5.27 -2.50 21.46
C LYS A 13 -3.96 -2.82 20.77
N ASP A 14 -3.79 -4.06 20.29
CA ASP A 14 -2.54 -4.52 19.69
C ASP A 14 -2.63 -4.62 18.15
N SER A 15 -3.83 -4.43 17.60
CA SER A 15 -4.05 -4.46 16.16
C SER A 15 -3.38 -3.27 15.47
N ARG A 16 -2.81 -3.53 14.30
CA ARG A 16 -2.11 -2.54 13.47
C ARG A 16 -2.66 -2.56 12.05
N LEU A 17 -2.67 -1.39 11.45
CA LEU A 17 -2.83 -1.24 10.00
C LEU A 17 -1.48 -0.92 9.40
N ILE A 18 -1.08 -1.70 8.43
CA ILE A 18 0.11 -1.45 7.62
C ILE A 18 -0.37 -0.90 6.29
N TRP A 19 -0.27 0.41 6.18
CA TRP A 19 -0.59 1.12 4.95
C TRP A 19 0.53 0.90 3.97
N ILE A 20 0.21 0.36 2.81
CA ILE A 20 1.16 0.16 1.71
C ILE A 20 0.54 0.75 0.46
N ASP A 21 1.37 1.44 -0.30
CA ASP A 21 1.09 1.89 -1.65
C ASP A 21 2.30 1.55 -2.52
N CYS A 22 2.07 1.21 -3.76
CA CYS A 22 3.10 0.79 -4.69
C CYS A 22 2.98 1.53 -6.01
N GLU A 23 4.12 1.85 -6.61
CA GLU A 23 4.19 2.24 -8.01
C GLU A 23 4.72 1.08 -8.86
N MET A 24 4.21 0.96 -10.06
CA MET A 24 4.50 -0.15 -10.97
C MET A 24 4.78 0.33 -12.39
N THR A 25 5.44 -0.48 -13.20
CA THR A 25 5.62 -0.21 -14.64
C THR A 25 4.33 -0.36 -15.45
N GLY A 26 3.30 -0.93 -14.85
CA GLY A 26 1.97 -1.16 -15.40
C GLY A 26 1.16 -2.07 -14.47
N LEU A 27 0.04 -2.61 -14.91
CA LEU A 27 -0.86 -3.41 -14.08
C LEU A 27 -0.96 -4.89 -14.52
N ASP A 28 -0.18 -5.30 -15.52
CA ASP A 28 -0.17 -6.67 -16.03
C ASP A 28 1.07 -7.44 -15.52
N ILE A 29 0.93 -8.06 -14.33
CA ILE A 29 1.97 -8.89 -13.73
C ILE A 29 2.39 -10.03 -14.68
N PHE A 30 1.43 -10.66 -15.35
CA PHE A 30 1.70 -11.77 -16.25
C PHE A 30 2.34 -11.30 -17.56
N GLY A 31 2.13 -10.06 -17.95
CA GLY A 31 2.81 -9.38 -19.05
C GLY A 31 4.24 -8.96 -18.70
N GLY A 32 4.58 -8.96 -17.41
CA GLY A 32 5.92 -8.64 -16.92
C GLY A 32 6.07 -7.23 -16.37
N ASP A 33 4.97 -6.63 -15.91
CA ASP A 33 5.05 -5.38 -15.15
C ASP A 33 5.63 -5.63 -13.76
N GLU A 34 6.44 -4.70 -13.27
CA GLU A 34 7.23 -4.82 -12.04
C GLU A 34 6.94 -3.68 -11.06
N LEU A 35 7.21 -3.93 -9.77
CA LEU A 35 7.25 -2.91 -8.73
C LEU A 35 8.43 -1.97 -8.93
N VAL A 36 8.21 -0.67 -8.78
CA VAL A 36 9.26 0.37 -8.91
C VAL A 36 9.34 1.29 -7.69
N GLU A 37 8.32 1.30 -6.83
CA GLU A 37 8.34 1.97 -5.53
C GLU A 37 7.42 1.22 -4.56
N VAL A 38 7.79 1.17 -3.30
CA VAL A 38 6.97 0.66 -2.21
C VAL A 38 7.12 1.56 -1.00
N SER A 39 6.02 2.12 -0.53
CA SER A 39 5.97 2.92 0.69
C SER A 39 5.12 2.25 1.75
N VAL A 40 5.50 2.43 3.02
CA VAL A 40 4.82 1.82 4.16
C VAL A 40 4.68 2.83 5.29
N VAL A 41 3.46 2.93 5.86
CA VAL A 41 3.18 3.70 7.07
C VAL A 41 2.40 2.83 8.06
N PRO A 42 2.88 2.62 9.29
CA PRO A 42 2.13 1.89 10.31
C PRO A 42 1.19 2.84 11.07
N THR A 43 -0.05 2.38 11.33
CA THR A 43 -0.98 3.06 12.24
C THR A 43 -1.61 2.09 13.23
N ASP A 44 -2.19 2.62 14.30
CA ASP A 44 -3.18 1.89 15.09
C ASP A 44 -4.57 1.93 14.39
N PHE A 45 -5.58 1.31 15.00
CA PHE A 45 -6.95 1.34 14.48
C PHE A 45 -7.70 2.66 14.77
N ASP A 46 -7.11 3.54 15.57
CA ASP A 46 -7.58 4.92 15.74
C ASP A 46 -7.03 5.85 14.67
N LEU A 47 -6.25 5.30 13.73
CA LEU A 47 -5.59 5.98 12.63
C LEU A 47 -4.51 6.97 13.10
N ASN A 48 -3.94 6.74 14.28
CA ASN A 48 -2.75 7.46 14.72
C ASN A 48 -1.53 6.86 14.04
N VAL A 49 -0.75 7.70 13.39
CA VAL A 49 0.53 7.31 12.76
C VAL A 49 1.53 6.97 13.86
N LEU A 50 2.16 5.79 13.76
CA LEU A 50 3.11 5.28 14.74
C LEU A 50 4.56 5.61 14.40
N ASP A 51 4.84 5.88 13.12
CA ASP A 51 6.15 6.27 12.60
C ASP A 51 5.97 7.00 11.25
N GLU A 52 6.95 7.81 10.86
CA GLU A 52 6.90 8.62 9.63
C GLU A 52 6.76 7.78 8.35
N GLY A 53 7.06 6.50 8.44
CA GLY A 53 7.01 5.59 7.32
C GLY A 53 8.36 5.39 6.65
N VAL A 54 8.36 4.53 5.65
CA VAL A 54 9.51 4.29 4.78
C VAL A 54 9.06 4.30 3.33
N ASP A 55 9.98 4.69 2.46
CA ASP A 55 9.80 4.72 1.03
C ASP A 55 11.03 4.12 0.35
N TYR A 56 10.83 3.13 -0.50
CA TYR A 56 11.92 2.45 -1.20
C TYR A 56 11.66 2.40 -2.70
N VAL A 57 12.52 3.06 -3.45
CA VAL A 57 12.57 2.92 -4.91
C VAL A 57 13.22 1.59 -5.26
N ILE A 58 12.61 0.87 -6.21
CA ILE A 58 13.06 -0.42 -6.70
C ILE A 58 13.52 -0.26 -8.15
N LYS A 59 14.71 -0.76 -8.46
CA LYS A 59 15.24 -0.73 -9.82
C LYS A 59 14.51 -1.75 -10.69
N PRO A 60 13.74 -1.33 -11.70
CA PRO A 60 13.07 -2.24 -12.62
C PRO A 60 14.06 -2.88 -13.60
N SER A 61 13.67 -4.00 -14.18
CA SER A 61 14.42 -4.60 -15.29
C SER A 61 14.29 -3.75 -16.56
N GLU A 62 15.29 -3.82 -17.44
CA GLU A 62 15.23 -3.18 -18.76
C GLU A 62 14.00 -3.66 -19.56
N LYS A 63 13.62 -4.91 -19.39
CA LYS A 63 12.45 -5.50 -20.05
C LYS A 63 11.17 -4.79 -19.62
N ALA A 64 10.96 -4.60 -18.32
CA ALA A 64 9.79 -3.91 -17.78
C ALA A 64 9.75 -2.43 -18.22
N VAL A 65 10.90 -1.75 -18.19
CA VAL A 65 11.03 -0.36 -18.66
C VAL A 65 10.67 -0.24 -20.15
N ASN A 66 11.14 -1.17 -20.99
CA ASN A 66 10.84 -1.14 -22.41
C ASN A 66 9.40 -1.52 -22.76
N HIS A 67 8.76 -2.33 -21.92
CA HIS A 67 7.36 -2.74 -22.09
C HIS A 67 6.36 -1.68 -21.60
N MET A 68 6.78 -0.80 -20.72
CA MET A 68 5.95 0.22 -20.09
C MET A 68 5.26 1.13 -21.13
N ASN A 69 3.96 1.31 -21.01
CA ASN A 69 3.21 2.17 -21.93
C ASN A 69 3.52 3.67 -21.70
N ASP A 70 3.21 4.50 -22.70
CA ASP A 70 3.52 5.91 -22.67
C ASP A 70 2.82 6.69 -21.53
N PHE A 71 1.62 6.28 -21.13
CA PHE A 71 0.90 6.92 -20.03
C PHE A 71 1.64 6.76 -18.72
N VAL A 72 2.01 5.53 -18.38
CA VAL A 72 2.75 5.20 -17.15
C VAL A 72 4.14 5.84 -17.17
N ARG A 73 4.82 5.81 -18.32
CA ARG A 73 6.12 6.49 -18.50
C ARG A 73 6.03 7.98 -18.22
N GLN A 74 5.01 8.66 -18.77
CA GLN A 74 4.79 10.08 -18.52
C GLN A 74 4.46 10.36 -17.05
N MET A 75 3.69 9.51 -16.41
CA MET A 75 3.34 9.60 -14.99
C MET A 75 4.60 9.56 -14.13
N HIS A 76 5.44 8.54 -14.29
CA HIS A 76 6.70 8.42 -13.54
C HIS A 76 7.74 9.49 -13.89
N THR A 77 7.69 10.02 -15.12
CA THR A 77 8.52 11.18 -15.49
C THR A 77 8.08 12.44 -14.75
N ARG A 78 6.78 12.69 -14.64
CA ARG A 78 6.22 13.86 -13.94
C ARG A 78 6.45 13.81 -12.43
N SER A 79 6.30 12.64 -11.82
CA SER A 79 6.58 12.44 -10.39
C SER A 79 8.08 12.46 -10.07
N GLY A 80 8.94 12.35 -11.07
CA GLY A 80 10.39 12.26 -10.92
C GLY A 80 10.92 10.87 -10.59
N LEU A 81 10.04 9.90 -10.34
CA LEU A 81 10.41 8.54 -9.90
C LEU A 81 11.34 7.84 -10.89
N ILE A 82 11.15 8.05 -12.20
CA ILE A 82 11.97 7.44 -13.25
C ILE A 82 13.47 7.78 -13.11
N ASN A 83 13.79 8.95 -12.55
CA ASN A 83 15.19 9.39 -12.37
C ASN A 83 15.87 8.72 -11.16
N GLU A 84 15.09 8.09 -10.29
CA GLU A 84 15.57 7.44 -9.07
C GLU A 84 15.86 5.95 -9.28
N TRP A 85 15.30 5.33 -10.32
CA TRP A 85 15.39 3.88 -10.58
C TRP A 85 16.82 3.35 -10.69
N GLU A 86 17.75 4.14 -11.28
CA GLU A 86 19.13 3.69 -11.46
C GLU A 86 19.82 3.41 -10.12
N ASN A 87 19.46 4.17 -9.07
CA ASN A 87 19.98 4.02 -7.72
C ASN A 87 19.01 3.25 -6.79
N GLY A 88 17.93 2.72 -7.35
CA GLY A 88 16.95 1.94 -6.61
C GLY A 88 17.54 0.63 -6.07
N LEU A 89 16.89 0.12 -5.03
CA LEU A 89 17.21 -1.18 -4.45
C LEU A 89 16.87 -2.32 -5.42
N SER A 90 17.49 -3.47 -5.22
CA SER A 90 16.96 -4.70 -5.78
C SER A 90 15.62 -5.05 -5.10
N LEU A 91 14.76 -5.78 -5.80
CA LEU A 91 13.49 -6.25 -5.24
C LEU A 91 13.67 -7.01 -3.92
N ALA A 92 14.67 -7.88 -3.85
CA ALA A 92 14.96 -8.67 -2.65
C ALA A 92 15.38 -7.80 -1.45
N GLU A 93 16.20 -6.77 -1.68
CA GLU A 93 16.60 -5.81 -0.63
C GLU A 93 15.40 -4.97 -0.18
N ALA A 94 14.55 -4.55 -1.11
CA ALA A 94 13.33 -3.79 -0.78
C ALA A 94 12.38 -4.64 0.06
N GLU A 95 12.10 -5.89 -0.34
CA GLU A 95 11.26 -6.81 0.44
C GLU A 95 11.81 -7.03 1.85
N GLN A 96 13.12 -7.28 1.97
CA GLN A 96 13.77 -7.47 3.27
C GLN A 96 13.57 -6.24 4.17
N LYS A 97 13.90 -5.05 3.66
CA LYS A 97 13.79 -3.79 4.42
C LYS A 97 12.35 -3.48 4.84
N VAL A 98 11.39 -3.67 3.93
CA VAL A 98 9.96 -3.48 4.23
C VAL A 98 9.51 -4.47 5.29
N THR A 99 9.89 -5.75 5.16
CA THR A 99 9.52 -6.78 6.13
C THR A 99 10.08 -6.46 7.52
N GLU A 100 11.36 -6.13 7.62
CA GLU A 100 12.01 -5.74 8.87
C GLU A 100 11.34 -4.50 9.49
N TYR A 101 10.95 -3.53 8.65
CA TYR A 101 10.24 -2.34 9.10
C TYR A 101 8.86 -2.68 9.68
N VAL A 102 8.05 -3.46 8.98
CA VAL A 102 6.71 -3.89 9.41
C VAL A 102 6.77 -4.65 10.73
N LEU A 103 7.73 -5.57 10.86
CA LEU A 103 7.90 -6.38 12.07
C LEU A 103 8.23 -5.56 13.32
N ARG A 104 8.89 -4.39 13.20
CA ARG A 104 9.13 -3.50 14.35
C ARG A 104 7.85 -2.95 14.98
N PHE A 105 6.78 -2.82 14.19
CA PHE A 105 5.49 -2.29 14.65
C PHE A 105 4.45 -3.38 14.88
N THR A 106 4.83 -4.65 14.67
CA THR A 106 3.93 -5.79 14.81
C THR A 106 4.21 -6.51 16.14
N PRO A 107 3.28 -6.50 17.10
CA PRO A 107 3.41 -7.31 18.31
C PRO A 107 3.58 -8.79 18.00
N GLU A 108 4.28 -9.51 18.88
CA GLU A 108 4.48 -10.94 18.74
C GLU A 108 3.14 -11.70 18.67
N GLY A 109 3.01 -12.62 17.73
CA GLY A 109 1.80 -13.41 17.51
C GLY A 109 0.65 -12.67 16.78
N VAL A 110 0.82 -11.37 16.46
CA VAL A 110 -0.17 -10.57 15.73
C VAL A 110 0.17 -10.55 14.24
N ARG A 111 -0.86 -10.61 13.39
CA ARG A 111 -0.76 -10.33 11.96
C ARG A 111 -1.50 -9.05 11.65
N PRO A 112 -0.80 -7.95 11.35
CA PRO A 112 -1.43 -6.69 11.03
C PRO A 112 -2.18 -6.76 9.70
N LEU A 113 -3.21 -5.92 9.53
CA LEU A 113 -3.96 -5.87 8.29
C LEU A 113 -3.25 -4.93 7.30
N LEU A 114 -3.17 -5.35 6.05
CA LEU A 114 -2.83 -4.49 4.93
C LEU A 114 -3.91 -3.42 4.76
N ALA A 115 -3.53 -2.16 4.61
CA ALA A 115 -4.45 -1.05 4.36
C ALA A 115 -3.97 -0.21 3.17
N GLY A 116 -4.92 0.40 2.45
CA GLY A 116 -4.62 1.29 1.33
C GLY A 116 -5.89 1.74 0.61
N ASN A 117 -5.71 2.33 -0.56
CA ASN A 117 -6.83 2.78 -1.40
C ASN A 117 -6.79 2.04 -2.75
N THR A 118 -7.82 1.27 -3.06
CA THR A 118 -7.84 0.32 -4.19
C THR A 118 -6.76 -0.76 -4.04
N ILE A 119 -6.53 -1.16 -2.82
CA ILE A 119 -5.41 -2.01 -2.38
C ILE A 119 -5.33 -3.37 -3.09
N GLY A 120 -6.39 -3.77 -3.79
CA GLY A 120 -6.41 -5.02 -4.54
C GLY A 120 -5.35 -5.11 -5.63
N SER A 121 -5.00 -3.96 -6.24
CA SER A 121 -3.92 -3.89 -7.25
C SER A 121 -2.56 -4.07 -6.58
N ASP A 122 -2.28 -3.29 -5.53
CA ASP A 122 -1.02 -3.39 -4.77
C ASP A 122 -0.84 -4.77 -4.18
N LYS A 123 -1.89 -5.30 -3.53
CA LYS A 123 -1.87 -6.64 -2.95
C LYS A 123 -1.49 -7.71 -3.95
N LYS A 124 -2.00 -7.63 -5.18
CA LYS A 124 -1.70 -8.59 -6.24
C LYS A 124 -0.19 -8.56 -6.61
N PHE A 125 0.41 -7.36 -6.67
CA PHE A 125 1.86 -7.22 -6.91
C PHE A 125 2.67 -7.67 -5.70
N LEU A 126 2.26 -7.32 -4.49
CA LEU A 126 2.92 -7.74 -3.25
C LEU A 126 2.88 -9.26 -3.07
N ASP A 127 1.74 -9.91 -3.33
CA ASP A 127 1.62 -11.38 -3.28
C ASP A 127 2.60 -12.08 -4.25
N HIS A 128 2.88 -11.45 -5.39
CA HIS A 128 3.77 -12.01 -6.41
C HIS A 128 5.26 -11.69 -6.14
N TYR A 129 5.56 -10.43 -5.82
CA TYR A 129 6.93 -9.92 -5.74
C TYR A 129 7.50 -9.86 -4.33
N MET A 130 6.65 -9.83 -3.29
CA MET A 130 7.04 -9.72 -1.88
C MET A 130 6.31 -10.77 -1.00
N PRO A 131 6.38 -12.07 -1.36
CA PRO A 131 5.64 -13.13 -0.65
C PRO A 131 6.06 -13.29 0.81
N ASN A 132 7.32 -12.99 1.15
CA ASN A 132 7.79 -13.04 2.53
C ASN A 132 7.10 -11.96 3.37
N LEU A 133 7.04 -10.71 2.90
CA LEU A 133 6.28 -9.63 3.54
C LEU A 133 4.82 -10.06 3.76
N MET A 134 4.17 -10.55 2.71
CA MET A 134 2.75 -10.92 2.75
C MET A 134 2.47 -12.07 3.71
N SER A 135 3.44 -12.96 3.97
CA SER A 135 3.32 -14.04 4.96
C SER A 135 3.17 -13.54 6.40
N HIS A 136 3.63 -12.33 6.71
CA HIS A 136 3.52 -11.69 8.02
C HIS A 136 2.22 -10.88 8.18
N LEU A 137 1.49 -10.61 7.10
CA LEU A 137 0.24 -9.85 7.14
C LEU A 137 -0.97 -10.78 7.26
N HIS A 138 -2.07 -10.22 7.73
CA HIS A 138 -3.35 -10.92 7.76
C HIS A 138 -3.94 -11.02 6.35
N TYR A 139 -4.69 -12.09 6.04
CA TYR A 139 -5.31 -12.27 4.72
C TYR A 139 -6.40 -11.23 4.37
N ARG A 140 -7.03 -10.63 5.40
CA ARG A 140 -7.99 -9.53 5.23
C ARG A 140 -7.24 -8.21 5.07
N SER A 141 -7.86 -7.25 4.38
CA SER A 141 -7.33 -5.91 4.18
C SER A 141 -8.39 -4.85 4.46
N VAL A 142 -7.92 -3.62 4.70
CA VAL A 142 -8.77 -2.42 4.81
C VAL A 142 -8.56 -1.60 3.55
N ASP A 143 -9.63 -1.46 2.76
CA ASP A 143 -9.62 -0.69 1.51
C ASP A 143 -10.49 0.56 1.64
N VAL A 144 -9.86 1.74 1.58
CA VAL A 144 -10.53 3.04 1.65
C VAL A 144 -11.49 3.23 0.49
N SER A 145 -11.19 2.67 -0.68
CA SER A 145 -12.07 2.77 -1.85
C SER A 145 -13.44 2.12 -1.62
N THR A 146 -13.53 1.15 -0.72
CA THR A 146 -14.82 0.57 -0.30
C THR A 146 -15.71 1.63 0.37
N PHE A 147 -15.17 2.37 1.33
CA PHE A 147 -15.90 3.46 2.00
C PHE A 147 -16.31 4.55 1.01
N LYS A 148 -15.40 4.93 0.12
CA LYS A 148 -15.67 5.89 -0.95
C LYS A 148 -16.84 5.46 -1.84
N GLU A 149 -16.85 4.22 -2.32
CA GLU A 149 -17.88 3.71 -3.20
C GLU A 149 -19.24 3.57 -2.49
N LEU A 150 -19.24 3.22 -1.20
CA LEU A 150 -20.47 3.17 -0.40
C LEU A 150 -20.98 4.58 -0.09
N ALA A 151 -20.11 5.50 0.33
CA ALA A 151 -20.50 6.88 0.60
C ALA A 151 -21.07 7.57 -0.64
N ARG A 152 -20.47 7.35 -1.82
CA ARG A 152 -20.96 7.89 -3.09
C ARG A 152 -22.43 7.53 -3.36
N ARG A 153 -22.87 6.33 -2.96
CA ARG A 153 -24.23 5.82 -3.22
C ARG A 153 -25.20 6.05 -2.07
N TRP A 154 -24.72 5.91 -0.85
CA TRP A 154 -25.58 5.95 0.33
C TRP A 154 -25.63 7.34 0.98
N TYR A 155 -24.53 8.09 0.88
CA TYR A 155 -24.34 9.38 1.51
C TYR A 155 -23.67 10.38 0.54
N PRO A 156 -24.36 10.79 -0.56
CA PRO A 156 -23.74 11.63 -1.60
C PRO A 156 -23.11 12.92 -1.05
N ALA A 157 -23.75 13.56 -0.09
CA ALA A 157 -23.24 14.79 0.53
C ALA A 157 -21.90 14.54 1.28
N VAL A 158 -21.73 13.37 1.92
CA VAL A 158 -20.47 12.98 2.55
C VAL A 158 -19.40 12.79 1.47
N TYR A 159 -19.73 12.09 0.39
CA TYR A 159 -18.82 11.88 -0.71
C TYR A 159 -18.35 13.19 -1.37
N GLU A 160 -19.24 14.13 -1.59
CA GLU A 160 -18.94 15.42 -2.24
C GLU A 160 -18.02 16.32 -1.39
N ASN A 161 -18.12 16.22 -0.07
CA ASN A 161 -17.34 17.03 0.88
C ASN A 161 -16.03 16.33 1.34
N ARG A 162 -15.65 15.20 0.72
CA ARG A 162 -14.40 14.53 1.07
C ARG A 162 -13.18 15.39 0.72
N PRO A 163 -12.03 15.20 1.42
CA PRO A 163 -10.82 15.95 1.11
C PRO A 163 -10.36 15.71 -0.35
N PRO A 164 -9.90 16.74 -1.04
CA PRO A 164 -9.34 16.59 -2.39
C PRO A 164 -8.04 15.79 -2.33
N LYS A 165 -7.75 15.05 -3.41
CA LYS A 165 -6.46 14.38 -3.61
C LYS A 165 -5.64 15.16 -4.63
N ASN A 166 -4.34 15.29 -4.36
CA ASN A 166 -3.41 16.00 -5.25
C ASN A 166 -2.91 15.10 -6.38
N GLY A 167 -2.94 13.78 -6.20
CA GLY A 167 -2.58 12.80 -7.22
C GLY A 167 -1.12 12.90 -7.66
N GLY A 168 -0.20 12.97 -6.68
CA GLY A 168 1.23 13.17 -6.94
C GLY A 168 1.95 11.96 -7.53
N HIS A 169 1.32 10.78 -7.48
CA HIS A 169 1.90 9.51 -7.90
C HIS A 169 3.28 9.25 -7.29
N ARG A 170 3.37 9.47 -5.98
CA ARG A 170 4.47 9.07 -5.09
C ARG A 170 3.83 8.33 -3.92
N ALA A 171 4.21 7.10 -3.76
CA ALA A 171 3.53 6.14 -2.90
C ALA A 171 3.34 6.63 -1.45
N LEU A 172 4.34 7.27 -0.84
CA LEU A 172 4.22 7.79 0.52
C LEU A 172 3.18 8.91 0.65
N ALA A 173 3.12 9.83 -0.33
CA ALA A 173 2.14 10.91 -0.33
C ALA A 173 0.71 10.36 -0.53
N ASP A 174 0.55 9.37 -1.39
CA ASP A 174 -0.73 8.73 -1.69
C ASP A 174 -1.26 7.93 -0.48
N ILE A 175 -0.37 7.36 0.36
CA ILE A 175 -0.74 6.77 1.67
C ILE A 175 -1.34 7.83 2.58
N ILE A 176 -0.68 8.98 2.76
CA ILE A 176 -1.15 10.03 3.67
C ILE A 176 -2.52 10.55 3.22
N GLU A 177 -2.71 10.79 1.92
CA GLU A 177 -4.01 11.20 1.37
C GLU A 177 -5.09 10.14 1.61
N SER A 178 -4.75 8.86 1.51
CA SER A 178 -5.68 7.75 1.75
C SER A 178 -6.04 7.61 3.23
N LEU A 179 -5.07 7.83 4.12
CA LEU A 179 -5.28 7.88 5.57
C LEU A 179 -6.20 9.02 5.96
N ASP A 180 -6.01 10.22 5.40
CA ASP A 180 -6.85 11.38 5.67
C ASP A 180 -8.28 11.20 5.10
N GLU A 181 -8.42 10.54 3.96
CA GLU A 181 -9.71 10.15 3.41
C GLU A 181 -10.45 9.18 4.35
N LEU A 182 -9.76 8.16 4.90
CA LEU A 182 -10.37 7.24 5.87
C LEU A 182 -10.74 7.93 7.17
N ARG A 183 -9.88 8.83 7.68
CA ARG A 183 -10.20 9.67 8.86
C ARG A 183 -11.46 10.50 8.64
N TYR A 184 -11.66 11.00 7.44
CA TYR A 184 -12.87 11.73 7.07
C TYR A 184 -14.11 10.84 7.13
N TYR A 185 -14.09 9.64 6.55
CA TYR A 185 -15.23 8.73 6.58
C TYR A 185 -15.53 8.14 7.96
N ARG A 186 -14.58 8.17 8.88
CA ARG A 186 -14.77 7.70 10.27
C ARG A 186 -15.60 8.68 11.12
N LYS A 187 -15.71 9.96 10.75
CA LYS A 187 -16.46 11.00 11.48
C LYS A 187 -17.96 10.90 11.25
#